data_a757267c5e35a6b75f5246cc7ed130ce
#
_entry.id   a757267c5e35a6b75f5246cc7ed130ce
#
_cell.length_a   1.000
_cell.length_b   1.000
_cell.length_c   1.000
_cell.angle_alpha   90.00
_cell.angle_beta   90.00
_cell.angle_gamma   90.00
#
_symmetry.space_group_name_H-M   'P 1'
#
loop_
_entity.id
_entity.type
_entity.pdbx_description
1 polymer ?
#
loop_
_entity_poly.entity_id
_entity_poly.type
_entity_poly.pdbx_seq_one_letter_code
_entity_poly.pdbx_strand_id
1 'polypeptide(L)'
;MKIATVIVLSLCLSASATEKPRVATVPAQLAIETLDLVTIARIRDEGLNHSHVMEYASGLFDGIGARLTASPDFAKAEQWSLDQLRRLGASNVHAESWDDFGMGWQQIGTSLQLTAPSTSTFLAQATPWSPATAGEVTGEVIAVPPLKEEKDFDKWKGKLAGKIVIYGDAPKINPNPANLLEHYDEAKLEHFRSYPLDGDQNESHVLSNDPAVWEKAFKEMAFLEKVGHFFADEHVVAVLRPAGSGGVIHDDTGISLGWFVYRPEHKQAIPSAVIASEAFGRMHRLVSHDVPVSVRINIATHFYGDHEPGNNVIAEIAGTDPALKDQVVMLGGHLDCWIAGTGATDDGAGAIIALEAMRILRALNIQPRRTIRVALWGGEEQGVFGSARYVSSHFGTVSYSTKPEEQLVPEFLRQQAGPVTIKPDHAKLDAYFNSDNGTGKFLGIFAEGNSAAAAVFQQWAAPISDLGFTTITLRSAGSTDHVSFDQVGLPGFQFIQDPRDYETRSAHTNQDVYERLSEPDLKQAAVIMAIFVYNTAQRDEMLPRKPLPHPELEEQRAKPLEGIYPTAAK
;
A
#
# COMPACT_ATOMS: atom_id res chain seq x y z
N MET A 1 66.65 -62.49 28.31
CA MET A 1 65.51 -61.79 28.97
C MET A 1 65.08 -60.67 28.10
N LYS A 2 64.02 -60.84 27.36
CA LYS A 2 63.43 -59.81 26.47
C LYS A 2 62.01 -59.50 26.96
N ILE A 3 61.80 -58.32 27.44
CA ILE A 3 60.49 -57.81 27.88
C ILE A 3 59.78 -57.25 26.68
N ALA A 4 58.60 -57.82 26.33
CA ALA A 4 57.73 -57.34 25.28
C ALA A 4 56.74 -56.36 25.90
N THR A 5 56.70 -55.14 25.36
CA THR A 5 55.75 -54.12 25.72
C THR A 5 54.51 -54.28 24.79
N VAL A 6 53.36 -54.53 25.39
CA VAL A 6 52.06 -54.59 24.71
C VAL A 6 51.47 -53.18 24.67
N ILE A 7 51.28 -52.65 23.50
CA ILE A 7 50.50 -51.39 23.27
C ILE A 7 49.05 -51.77 23.08
N VAL A 8 48.19 -51.34 23.99
CA VAL A 8 46.74 -51.44 23.85
C VAL A 8 46.25 -50.22 23.11
N LEU A 9 45.78 -50.40 21.86
CA LEU A 9 45.12 -49.38 21.07
C LEU A 9 43.65 -49.34 21.47
N SER A 10 43.22 -48.29 22.19
CA SER A 10 41.80 -48.03 22.43
C SER A 10 41.17 -47.37 21.22
N LEU A 11 40.34 -48.11 20.46
CA LEU A 11 39.46 -47.53 19.47
C LEU A 11 38.28 -46.87 20.18
N CYS A 12 38.23 -45.53 20.17
CA CYS A 12 37.02 -44.79 20.44
C CYS A 12 36.11 -44.88 19.22
N LEU A 13 35.07 -45.70 19.27
CA LEU A 13 33.93 -45.62 18.35
C LEU A 13 33.10 -44.43 18.78
N SER A 14 33.17 -43.33 18.03
CA SER A 14 32.19 -42.25 18.06
C SER A 14 30.93 -42.74 17.39
N ALA A 15 29.92 -43.12 18.17
CA ALA A 15 28.58 -43.37 17.68
C ALA A 15 27.97 -42.04 17.28
N SER A 16 27.93 -41.75 15.97
CA SER A 16 27.08 -40.70 15.43
C SER A 16 25.64 -41.13 15.66
N ALA A 17 24.98 -40.48 16.62
CA ALA A 17 23.54 -40.61 16.79
C ALA A 17 22.88 -39.95 15.57
N THR A 18 22.43 -40.75 14.63
CA THR A 18 21.48 -40.30 13.62
C THR A 18 20.19 -39.92 14.32
N GLU A 19 19.95 -38.64 14.49
CA GLU A 19 18.62 -38.14 14.89
C GLU A 19 17.59 -38.68 13.92
N LYS A 20 16.69 -39.50 14.44
CA LYS A 20 15.53 -39.93 13.66
C LYS A 20 14.73 -38.69 13.30
N PRO A 21 14.25 -38.54 12.04
CA PRO A 21 13.39 -37.43 11.69
C PRO A 21 12.23 -37.42 12.69
N ARG A 22 12.04 -36.28 13.36
CA ARG A 22 10.86 -36.05 14.19
C ARG A 22 9.66 -36.18 13.26
N VAL A 23 8.89 -37.22 13.43
CA VAL A 23 7.56 -37.33 12.86
C VAL A 23 6.82 -36.09 13.37
N ALA A 24 6.38 -35.23 12.45
CA ALA A 24 5.54 -34.13 12.79
C ALA A 24 4.35 -34.70 13.58
N THR A 25 4.27 -34.36 14.85
CA THR A 25 3.10 -34.68 15.65
C THR A 25 1.91 -34.08 14.93
N VAL A 26 0.91 -34.91 14.60
CA VAL A 26 -0.39 -34.44 14.13
C VAL A 26 -0.79 -33.26 15.02
N PRO A 27 -1.14 -32.11 14.48
CA PRO A 27 -1.49 -30.95 15.29
C PRO A 27 -2.53 -31.38 16.32
N ALA A 28 -2.35 -30.97 17.57
CA ALA A 28 -3.38 -31.13 18.57
C ALA A 28 -4.69 -30.63 17.97
N GLN A 29 -5.75 -31.39 18.15
CA GLN A 29 -7.09 -31.08 17.66
C GLN A 29 -7.32 -29.58 17.86
N LEU A 30 -7.56 -28.84 16.76
CA LEU A 30 -7.73 -27.39 16.82
C LEU A 30 -8.75 -27.06 17.90
N ALA A 31 -8.39 -26.19 18.81
CA ALA A 31 -9.28 -25.77 19.86
C ALA A 31 -10.56 -25.18 19.22
N ILE A 32 -11.70 -25.58 19.69
CA ILE A 32 -12.97 -25.00 19.25
C ILE A 32 -13.05 -23.58 19.83
N GLU A 33 -13.16 -22.58 18.96
CA GLU A 33 -13.33 -21.19 19.37
C GLU A 33 -14.68 -21.00 20.07
N THR A 34 -14.66 -20.39 21.25
CA THR A 34 -15.88 -20.02 21.97
C THR A 34 -16.29 -18.62 21.53
N LEU A 35 -17.30 -18.51 20.65
CA LEU A 35 -17.76 -17.22 20.13
C LEU A 35 -18.92 -16.67 20.93
N ASP A 36 -18.86 -15.39 21.28
CA ASP A 36 -19.98 -14.65 21.86
C ASP A 36 -20.94 -14.19 20.74
N LEU A 37 -21.81 -15.09 20.32
CA LEU A 37 -22.77 -14.83 19.25
C LEU A 37 -23.75 -13.67 19.59
N VAL A 38 -24.01 -13.40 20.88
CA VAL A 38 -24.85 -12.28 21.29
C VAL A 38 -24.16 -10.96 21.00
N THR A 39 -22.90 -10.82 21.37
CA THR A 39 -22.14 -9.62 21.08
C THR A 39 -21.88 -9.47 19.57
N ILE A 40 -21.59 -10.56 18.84
CA ILE A 40 -21.50 -10.54 17.38
C ILE A 40 -22.79 -10.02 16.75
N ALA A 41 -23.96 -10.47 17.20
CA ALA A 41 -25.24 -9.97 16.69
C ALA A 41 -25.45 -8.46 17.00
N ARG A 42 -25.01 -7.99 18.16
CA ARG A 42 -25.07 -6.55 18.52
C ARG A 42 -24.11 -5.72 17.66
N ILE A 43 -22.90 -6.22 17.38
CA ILE A 43 -21.94 -5.55 16.47
C ILE A 43 -22.53 -5.43 15.07
N ARG A 44 -23.17 -6.48 14.57
CA ARG A 44 -23.86 -6.48 13.27
C ARG A 44 -24.99 -5.44 13.22
N ASP A 45 -25.85 -5.42 14.24
CA ASP A 45 -26.96 -4.48 14.30
C ASP A 45 -26.47 -3.03 14.36
N GLU A 46 -25.51 -2.75 15.23
CA GLU A 46 -24.94 -1.40 15.39
C GLU A 46 -24.25 -0.92 14.10
N GLY A 47 -23.45 -1.76 13.44
CA GLY A 47 -22.72 -1.35 12.25
C GLY A 47 -23.58 -1.28 11.00
N LEU A 48 -24.58 -2.15 10.83
CA LEU A 48 -25.43 -2.14 9.64
C LEU A 48 -26.54 -1.09 9.71
N ASN A 49 -27.12 -0.85 10.90
CA ASN A 49 -28.32 -0.02 11.07
C ASN A 49 -28.05 1.36 11.67
N HIS A 50 -26.90 1.56 12.33
CA HIS A 50 -26.53 2.79 13.05
C HIS A 50 -25.16 3.33 12.64
N SER A 51 -24.70 3.03 11.42
CA SER A 51 -23.37 3.38 10.93
C SER A 51 -23.22 4.88 10.67
N HIS A 52 -22.02 5.38 10.94
CA HIS A 52 -21.56 6.74 10.63
C HIS A 52 -20.52 6.77 9.49
N VAL A 53 -20.29 5.65 8.82
CA VAL A 53 -19.19 5.53 7.83
C VAL A 53 -19.28 6.58 6.74
N MET A 54 -20.49 6.93 6.25
CA MET A 54 -20.64 7.96 5.21
C MET A 54 -20.48 9.39 5.75
N GLU A 55 -20.70 9.63 7.04
CA GLU A 55 -20.37 10.92 7.68
C GLU A 55 -18.84 11.09 7.74
N TYR A 56 -18.12 10.03 8.08
CA TYR A 56 -16.64 10.04 8.02
C TYR A 56 -16.15 10.24 6.58
N ALA A 57 -16.76 9.55 5.62
CA ALA A 57 -16.43 9.70 4.21
C ALA A 57 -16.55 11.16 3.72
N SER A 58 -17.70 11.80 3.98
CA SER A 58 -17.89 13.21 3.59
C SER A 58 -16.94 14.14 4.33
N GLY A 59 -16.69 13.90 5.63
CA GLY A 59 -15.76 14.72 6.41
C GLY A 59 -14.33 14.64 5.91
N LEU A 60 -13.87 13.46 5.48
CA LEU A 60 -12.49 13.24 5.03
C LEU A 60 -12.32 13.59 3.54
N PHE A 61 -13.20 13.12 2.66
CA PHE A 61 -13.00 13.22 1.21
C PHE A 61 -13.52 14.53 0.62
N ASP A 62 -14.69 15.02 1.07
CA ASP A 62 -15.23 16.29 0.62
C ASP A 62 -14.70 17.47 1.45
N GLY A 63 -14.52 17.24 2.75
CA GLY A 63 -14.10 18.30 3.67
C GLY A 63 -12.60 18.62 3.62
N ILE A 64 -11.75 17.63 3.31
CA ILE A 64 -10.28 17.79 3.26
C ILE A 64 -9.75 17.53 1.86
N GLY A 65 -10.11 16.41 1.23
CA GLY A 65 -9.68 16.05 -0.11
C GLY A 65 -8.38 15.24 -0.14
N ALA A 66 -7.54 15.49 -1.14
CA ALA A 66 -6.27 14.81 -1.33
C ALA A 66 -5.33 15.00 -0.12
N ARG A 67 -4.63 13.93 0.26
CA ARG A 67 -3.86 13.87 1.52
C ARG A 67 -2.44 13.37 1.31
N LEU A 68 -1.73 14.01 0.36
CA LEU A 68 -0.35 13.62 0.07
C LEU A 68 0.51 13.72 1.34
N THR A 69 1.31 12.71 1.60
CA THR A 69 2.22 12.66 2.77
C THR A 69 3.03 13.94 2.91
N ALA A 70 3.20 14.41 4.14
CA ALA A 70 3.87 15.68 4.49
C ALA A 70 3.26 16.93 3.83
N SER A 71 2.01 16.88 3.38
CA SER A 71 1.26 18.06 2.93
C SER A 71 0.46 18.68 4.07
N PRO A 72 0.08 19.97 3.98
CA PRO A 72 -0.85 20.59 4.92
C PRO A 72 -2.21 19.91 4.96
N ASP A 73 -2.66 19.29 3.86
CA ASP A 73 -3.95 18.59 3.82
C ASP A 73 -3.86 17.24 4.52
N PHE A 74 -2.71 16.54 4.46
CA PHE A 74 -2.46 15.38 5.31
C PHE A 74 -2.50 15.76 6.80
N ALA A 75 -1.88 16.87 7.20
CA ALA A 75 -1.93 17.35 8.58
C ALA A 75 -3.37 17.70 9.03
N LYS A 76 -4.24 18.20 8.14
CA LYS A 76 -5.68 18.39 8.43
C LYS A 76 -6.39 17.05 8.63
N ALA A 77 -6.09 16.04 7.80
CA ALA A 77 -6.67 14.70 7.91
C ALA A 77 -6.22 14.00 9.20
N GLU A 78 -4.95 14.14 9.57
CA GLU A 78 -4.42 13.70 10.85
C GLU A 78 -5.21 14.32 12.01
N GLN A 79 -5.31 15.64 12.06
CA GLN A 79 -6.04 16.35 13.12
C GLN A 79 -7.51 15.97 13.15
N TRP A 80 -8.17 15.85 11.99
CA TRP A 80 -9.56 15.41 11.89
C TRP A 80 -9.74 14.00 12.47
N SER A 81 -8.86 13.07 12.12
CA SER A 81 -8.88 11.69 12.61
C SER A 81 -8.70 11.62 14.14
N LEU A 82 -7.72 12.38 14.67
CA LEU A 82 -7.53 12.51 16.13
C LEU A 82 -8.79 13.03 16.82
N ASP A 83 -9.46 14.00 16.23
CA ASP A 83 -10.68 14.58 16.79
C ASP A 83 -11.88 13.60 16.73
N GLN A 84 -12.01 12.81 15.65
CA GLN A 84 -13.02 11.74 15.62
C GLN A 84 -12.76 10.71 16.72
N LEU A 85 -11.53 10.23 16.86
CA LEU A 85 -11.17 9.24 17.89
C LEU A 85 -11.38 9.77 19.32
N ARG A 86 -11.09 11.06 19.57
CA ARG A 86 -11.41 11.70 20.87
C ARG A 86 -12.90 11.76 21.11
N ARG A 87 -13.73 12.10 20.11
CA ARG A 87 -15.19 12.12 20.21
C ARG A 87 -15.78 10.74 20.53
N LEU A 88 -15.17 9.69 20.00
CA LEU A 88 -15.52 8.30 20.34
C LEU A 88 -15.12 7.91 21.77
N GLY A 89 -14.38 8.75 22.47
CA GLY A 89 -13.87 8.44 23.81
C GLY A 89 -12.74 7.40 23.79
N ALA A 90 -11.99 7.31 22.70
CA ALA A 90 -10.78 6.51 22.67
C ALA A 90 -9.73 7.08 23.63
N SER A 91 -8.89 6.21 24.15
CA SER A 91 -7.73 6.58 24.98
C SER A 91 -6.45 6.65 24.14
N ASN A 92 -5.39 7.20 24.70
CA ASN A 92 -4.07 7.28 24.08
C ASN A 92 -4.10 7.86 22.64
N VAL A 93 -4.93 8.88 22.41
CA VAL A 93 -5.12 9.49 21.09
C VAL A 93 -4.01 10.47 20.80
N HIS A 94 -3.12 10.13 19.89
CA HIS A 94 -1.97 10.96 19.50
C HIS A 94 -1.53 10.72 18.06
N ALA A 95 -0.79 11.69 17.52
CA ALA A 95 0.02 11.49 16.33
C ALA A 95 1.40 10.95 16.74
N GLU A 96 1.89 9.96 16.06
CA GLU A 96 3.23 9.41 16.24
C GLU A 96 4.08 9.75 15.02
N SER A 97 5.02 10.69 15.23
CA SER A 97 5.94 11.09 14.16
C SER A 97 7.04 10.05 13.96
N TRP A 98 7.42 9.90 12.72
CA TRP A 98 8.57 9.12 12.32
C TRP A 98 9.52 9.98 11.47
N ASP A 99 10.75 9.50 11.28
CA ASP A 99 11.86 10.25 10.72
C ASP A 99 11.56 10.94 9.39
N ASP A 100 12.47 11.82 9.00
CA ASP A 100 12.58 12.55 7.74
C ASP A 100 11.96 11.82 6.55
N PHE A 101 10.75 12.24 6.16
CA PHE A 101 10.09 11.74 4.95
C PHE A 101 10.75 12.36 3.72
N GLY A 102 10.90 13.68 3.71
CA GLY A 102 11.40 14.45 2.59
C GLY A 102 10.67 15.78 2.41
N MET A 103 10.46 16.20 1.16
CA MET A 103 9.85 17.48 0.86
C MET A 103 8.35 17.51 1.15
N GLY A 104 7.92 18.48 1.94
CA GLY A 104 6.51 18.86 2.05
C GLY A 104 6.07 19.63 0.79
N TRP A 105 4.93 19.24 0.21
CA TRP A 105 4.43 19.84 -1.02
C TRP A 105 2.90 19.82 -1.09
N GLN A 106 2.33 20.81 -1.80
CA GLN A 106 0.89 20.90 -2.03
C GLN A 106 0.60 21.48 -3.42
N GLN A 107 -0.39 20.92 -4.11
CA GLN A 107 -1.02 21.56 -5.26
C GLN A 107 -2.04 22.58 -4.78
N ILE A 108 -1.91 23.82 -5.26
CA ILE A 108 -2.90 24.90 -5.03
C ILE A 108 -3.95 24.87 -6.16
N GLY A 109 -3.53 24.55 -7.38
CA GLY A 109 -4.41 24.37 -8.52
C GLY A 109 -3.67 24.21 -9.83
N THR A 110 -4.34 23.59 -10.79
CA THR A 110 -3.83 23.41 -12.16
C THR A 110 -4.91 23.74 -13.17
N SER A 111 -4.59 24.54 -14.18
CA SER A 111 -5.51 24.81 -15.28
C SER A 111 -4.78 24.78 -16.62
N LEU A 112 -5.46 24.24 -17.65
CA LEU A 112 -4.94 24.17 -19.02
C LEU A 112 -6.04 24.50 -20.01
N GLN A 113 -5.77 25.47 -20.89
CA GLN A 113 -6.67 25.87 -21.96
C GLN A 113 -5.92 25.92 -23.28
N LEU A 114 -6.42 25.22 -24.29
CA LEU A 114 -6.02 25.44 -25.68
C LEU A 114 -6.55 26.82 -26.11
N THR A 115 -5.71 27.68 -26.67
CA THR A 115 -6.06 29.04 -27.11
C THR A 115 -5.99 29.18 -28.61
N ALA A 116 -5.17 28.38 -29.30
CA ALA A 116 -5.09 28.30 -30.77
C ALA A 116 -4.86 26.84 -31.19
N PRO A 117 -5.41 26.41 -32.33
CA PRO A 117 -6.21 27.15 -33.33
C PRO A 117 -7.67 27.37 -32.93
N SER A 118 -8.12 26.78 -31.83
CA SER A 118 -9.47 26.94 -31.28
C SER A 118 -9.44 26.86 -29.78
N THR A 119 -10.39 27.48 -29.09
CA THR A 119 -10.43 27.44 -27.63
C THR A 119 -11.04 26.15 -27.09
N SER A 120 -10.39 25.51 -26.13
CA SER A 120 -10.91 24.36 -25.38
C SER A 120 -10.24 24.26 -24.01
N THR A 121 -11.01 23.98 -22.97
CA THR A 121 -10.46 23.66 -21.65
C THR A 121 -10.10 22.18 -21.62
N PHE A 122 -8.94 21.85 -21.09
CA PHE A 122 -8.45 20.49 -20.92
C PHE A 122 -8.34 20.13 -19.45
N LEU A 123 -8.62 18.89 -19.13
CA LEU A 123 -8.35 18.32 -17.83
C LEU A 123 -6.82 18.16 -17.68
N ALA A 124 -6.29 18.72 -16.60
CA ALA A 124 -4.86 18.70 -16.28
C ALA A 124 -4.66 18.63 -14.77
N GLN A 125 -3.61 17.94 -14.34
CA GLN A 125 -3.21 17.75 -12.97
C GLN A 125 -1.71 18.00 -12.87
N ALA A 126 -1.24 18.80 -11.89
CA ALA A 126 0.19 18.89 -11.61
C ALA A 126 0.73 17.51 -11.22
N THR A 127 1.95 17.20 -11.62
CA THR A 127 2.61 16.01 -11.09
C THR A 127 3.06 16.28 -9.65
N PRO A 128 2.95 15.32 -8.72
CA PRO A 128 3.42 15.49 -7.35
C PRO A 128 4.87 16.01 -7.30
N TRP A 129 5.15 16.90 -6.38
CA TRP A 129 6.44 17.60 -6.21
C TRP A 129 6.92 18.42 -7.43
N SER A 130 6.01 18.75 -8.35
CA SER A 130 6.31 19.69 -9.44
C SER A 130 6.46 21.12 -8.91
N PRO A 131 7.46 21.91 -9.38
CA PRO A 131 7.49 23.33 -9.15
C PRO A 131 6.33 24.04 -9.87
N ALA A 132 6.01 25.26 -9.41
CA ALA A 132 4.98 26.11 -10.03
C ALA A 132 5.48 26.73 -11.34
N THR A 133 4.54 27.05 -12.25
CA THR A 133 4.82 28.01 -13.31
C THR A 133 4.93 29.44 -12.76
N ALA A 134 5.45 30.38 -13.54
CA ALA A 134 5.52 31.80 -13.16
C ALA A 134 4.12 32.46 -13.24
N GLY A 135 3.14 31.91 -12.51
CA GLY A 135 1.73 32.26 -12.65
C GLY A 135 1.10 31.67 -13.93
N GLU A 136 0.02 32.28 -14.40
CA GLU A 136 -0.60 31.91 -15.67
C GLU A 136 0.29 32.34 -16.83
N VAL A 137 0.68 31.41 -17.67
CA VAL A 137 1.53 31.64 -18.84
C VAL A 137 0.85 31.13 -20.10
N THR A 138 1.09 31.82 -21.23
CA THR A 138 0.68 31.37 -22.55
C THR A 138 1.90 31.05 -23.38
N GLY A 139 1.94 29.88 -23.99
CA GLY A 139 3.08 29.43 -24.79
C GLY A 139 2.66 28.60 -26.01
N GLU A 140 3.54 28.60 -26.98
CA GLU A 140 3.42 27.71 -28.13
C GLU A 140 3.80 26.29 -27.73
N VAL A 141 3.03 25.33 -28.22
CA VAL A 141 3.25 23.89 -27.94
C VAL A 141 4.21 23.31 -28.98
N ILE A 142 5.17 22.56 -28.48
CA ILE A 142 6.07 21.75 -29.29
C ILE A 142 6.03 20.28 -28.85
N ALA A 143 5.98 19.35 -29.81
CA ALA A 143 6.01 17.92 -29.52
C ALA A 143 7.44 17.40 -29.48
N VAL A 144 7.84 16.80 -28.36
CA VAL A 144 9.14 16.15 -28.21
C VAL A 144 8.88 14.67 -27.95
N PRO A 145 9.31 13.77 -28.84
CA PRO A 145 9.16 12.33 -28.66
C PRO A 145 10.02 11.85 -27.49
N PRO A 146 9.82 10.62 -26.96
CA PRO A 146 10.68 10.07 -25.93
C PRO A 146 12.15 10.11 -26.31
N LEU A 147 12.96 10.79 -25.52
CA LEU A 147 14.41 10.83 -25.66
C LEU A 147 14.97 9.55 -25.03
N LYS A 148 15.99 8.94 -25.65
CA LYS A 148 16.53 7.64 -25.22
C LYS A 148 17.94 7.73 -24.67
N GLU A 149 18.69 8.74 -25.09
CA GLU A 149 20.09 8.96 -24.73
C GLU A 149 20.45 10.45 -24.84
N GLU A 150 21.49 10.88 -24.13
CA GLU A 150 21.87 12.29 -24.05
C GLU A 150 22.18 12.94 -25.42
N LYS A 151 22.66 12.15 -26.41
CA LYS A 151 22.87 12.68 -27.77
C LYS A 151 21.55 13.14 -28.44
N ASP A 152 20.39 12.65 -28.00
CA ASP A 152 19.12 13.10 -28.54
C ASP A 152 18.82 14.56 -28.17
N PHE A 153 19.44 15.08 -27.10
CA PHE A 153 19.32 16.49 -26.68
C PHE A 153 19.80 17.46 -27.77
N ASP A 154 20.83 17.08 -28.54
CA ASP A 154 21.42 17.93 -29.60
C ASP A 154 20.41 18.33 -30.66
N LYS A 155 19.38 17.53 -30.89
CA LYS A 155 18.30 17.85 -31.84
C LYS A 155 17.44 19.02 -31.37
N TRP A 156 17.40 19.28 -30.05
CA TRP A 156 16.48 20.18 -29.40
C TRP A 156 17.16 21.42 -28.82
N LYS A 157 18.48 21.44 -28.66
CA LYS A 157 19.24 22.57 -28.16
C LYS A 157 18.90 23.85 -28.90
N GLY A 158 18.59 24.91 -28.13
CA GLY A 158 18.25 26.25 -28.64
C GLY A 158 16.88 26.36 -29.30
N LYS A 159 16.00 25.33 -29.23
CA LYS A 159 14.70 25.32 -29.90
C LYS A 159 13.50 25.38 -28.94
N LEU A 160 13.74 25.20 -27.62
CA LEU A 160 12.70 24.96 -26.65
C LEU A 160 12.39 26.17 -25.78
N ALA A 161 13.20 27.23 -25.81
CA ALA A 161 13.05 28.39 -24.95
C ALA A 161 11.65 29.05 -25.07
N GLY A 162 10.95 29.21 -23.96
CA GLY A 162 9.62 29.78 -23.89
C GLY A 162 8.49 28.89 -24.44
N LYS A 163 8.79 27.64 -24.78
CA LYS A 163 7.79 26.68 -25.29
C LYS A 163 7.16 25.88 -24.15
N ILE A 164 5.98 25.32 -24.43
CA ILE A 164 5.35 24.28 -23.62
C ILE A 164 5.54 22.96 -24.36
N VAL A 165 6.19 22.02 -23.72
CA VAL A 165 6.54 20.73 -24.33
C VAL A 165 5.44 19.71 -24.05
N ILE A 166 4.87 19.09 -25.08
CA ILE A 166 4.17 17.80 -24.94
C ILE A 166 5.22 16.71 -25.15
N TYR A 167 5.48 15.94 -24.09
CA TYR A 167 6.56 14.94 -24.06
C TYR A 167 6.03 13.52 -24.09
N GLY A 168 6.42 12.77 -25.10
CA GLY A 168 6.02 11.39 -25.31
C GLY A 168 5.38 11.15 -26.67
N ASP A 169 5.06 9.88 -26.92
CA ASP A 169 4.32 9.48 -28.12
C ASP A 169 2.82 9.73 -27.94
N ALA A 170 2.11 9.93 -29.05
CA ALA A 170 0.66 10.05 -29.02
C ALA A 170 0.04 8.73 -28.50
N PRO A 171 -0.74 8.77 -27.41
CA PRO A 171 -1.30 7.56 -26.82
C PRO A 171 -2.31 6.90 -27.77
N LYS A 172 -2.32 5.57 -27.78
CA LYS A 172 -3.34 4.77 -28.45
C LYS A 172 -4.49 4.55 -27.47
N ILE A 173 -5.61 5.19 -27.75
CA ILE A 173 -6.82 5.03 -26.94
C ILE A 173 -7.59 3.81 -27.44
N ASN A 174 -7.95 2.90 -26.52
CA ASN A 174 -8.86 1.81 -26.85
C ASN A 174 -10.30 2.36 -26.94
N PRO A 175 -10.95 2.29 -28.10
CA PRO A 175 -12.32 2.79 -28.24
C PRO A 175 -13.36 1.90 -27.52
N ASN A 176 -12.98 0.67 -27.18
CA ASN A 176 -13.81 -0.29 -26.46
C ASN A 176 -13.12 -0.63 -25.12
N PRO A 177 -13.28 0.22 -24.09
CA PRO A 177 -12.72 -0.09 -22.79
C PRO A 177 -13.33 -1.40 -22.25
N ALA A 178 -12.54 -2.13 -21.47
CA ALA A 178 -13.02 -3.29 -20.73
C ALA A 178 -14.16 -2.90 -19.77
N ASN A 179 -14.87 -3.89 -19.25
CA ASN A 179 -15.83 -3.66 -18.18
C ASN A 179 -15.08 -2.98 -17.01
N LEU A 180 -15.56 -1.80 -16.60
CA LEU A 180 -14.95 -1.03 -15.54
C LEU A 180 -15.37 -1.50 -14.14
N LEU A 181 -16.44 -2.29 -14.05
CA LEU A 181 -16.92 -2.85 -12.81
C LEU A 181 -16.59 -4.34 -12.78
N GLU A 182 -15.71 -4.72 -11.89
CA GLU A 182 -15.28 -6.09 -11.66
C GLU A 182 -15.78 -6.58 -10.30
N HIS A 183 -16.11 -7.85 -10.23
CA HIS A 183 -16.46 -8.54 -9.00
C HIS A 183 -15.74 -9.89 -8.98
N TYR A 184 -15.30 -10.29 -7.82
CA TYR A 184 -14.78 -11.65 -7.66
C TYR A 184 -15.92 -12.65 -7.75
N ASP A 185 -15.93 -13.43 -8.81
CA ASP A 185 -16.85 -14.56 -8.99
C ASP A 185 -16.41 -15.77 -8.17
N GLU A 186 -17.25 -16.81 -8.16
CA GLU A 186 -16.95 -18.04 -7.42
C GLU A 186 -15.65 -18.73 -7.92
N ALA A 187 -15.31 -18.58 -9.20
CA ALA A 187 -14.09 -19.17 -9.74
C ALA A 187 -12.83 -18.47 -9.17
N LYS A 188 -12.86 -17.13 -9.03
CA LYS A 188 -11.78 -16.38 -8.39
C LYS A 188 -11.70 -16.66 -6.89
N LEU A 189 -12.84 -16.75 -6.21
CA LEU A 189 -12.88 -17.11 -4.78
C LEU A 189 -12.38 -18.55 -4.53
N GLU A 190 -12.69 -19.50 -5.43
CA GLU A 190 -12.13 -20.84 -5.36
C GLU A 190 -10.63 -20.86 -5.64
N HIS A 191 -10.17 -20.03 -6.57
CA HIS A 191 -8.73 -19.83 -6.77
C HIS A 191 -8.05 -19.35 -5.48
N PHE A 192 -8.62 -18.41 -4.77
CA PHE A 192 -8.08 -17.98 -3.48
C PHE A 192 -8.06 -19.10 -2.43
N ARG A 193 -9.09 -19.95 -2.38
CA ARG A 193 -9.13 -21.10 -1.45
C ARG A 193 -8.10 -22.18 -1.81
N SER A 194 -7.69 -22.27 -3.07
CA SER A 194 -6.64 -23.17 -3.50
C SER A 194 -5.28 -22.63 -3.12
N TYR A 195 -4.41 -23.50 -2.57
CA TYR A 195 -3.05 -23.12 -2.19
C TYR A 195 -2.08 -24.07 -2.91
N PRO A 196 -1.52 -23.67 -4.07
CA PRO A 196 -0.54 -24.49 -4.77
C PRO A 196 0.72 -24.63 -3.90
N LEU A 197 1.30 -25.83 -3.92
CA LEU A 197 2.55 -26.11 -3.18
C LEU A 197 3.79 -25.58 -3.91
N ASP A 198 3.64 -25.28 -5.19
CA ASP A 198 4.64 -24.69 -6.08
C ASP A 198 4.10 -23.40 -6.71
N GLY A 199 4.97 -22.48 -6.96
CA GLY A 199 4.64 -21.19 -7.59
C GLY A 199 4.42 -20.05 -6.62
N ASP A 200 4.05 -18.91 -7.18
CA ASP A 200 3.82 -17.69 -6.44
C ASP A 200 2.51 -17.77 -5.65
N GLN A 201 2.61 -17.49 -4.36
CA GLN A 201 1.49 -17.47 -3.43
C GLN A 201 0.93 -16.06 -3.24
N ASN A 202 1.60 -15.06 -3.79
CA ASN A 202 1.20 -13.67 -3.68
C ASN A 202 0.13 -13.33 -4.72
N GLU A 203 -0.99 -12.78 -4.29
CA GLU A 203 -2.14 -12.41 -5.14
C GLU A 203 -2.22 -10.92 -5.42
N SER A 204 -1.38 -10.11 -4.80
CA SER A 204 -1.32 -8.69 -5.13
C SER A 204 -0.62 -8.49 -6.48
N HIS A 205 -0.84 -7.34 -7.11
CA HIS A 205 -0.04 -6.88 -8.24
C HIS A 205 1.39 -6.62 -7.78
N VAL A 206 2.18 -7.68 -7.75
CA VAL A 206 3.47 -7.69 -7.09
C VAL A 206 4.46 -6.90 -7.88
N LEU A 207 4.90 -5.84 -7.28
CA LEU A 207 6.17 -5.25 -7.66
C LEU A 207 7.26 -6.32 -7.45
N SER A 208 8.08 -6.49 -8.46
CA SER A 208 9.15 -7.49 -8.40
C SER A 208 10.13 -7.19 -7.26
N ASN A 209 10.59 -8.21 -6.57
CA ASN A 209 11.72 -8.10 -5.64
C ASN A 209 13.08 -8.40 -6.30
N ASP A 210 13.11 -8.60 -7.64
CA ASP A 210 14.33 -8.82 -8.39
C ASP A 210 15.13 -7.53 -8.54
N PRO A 211 16.35 -7.44 -7.96
CA PRO A 211 17.20 -6.25 -8.08
C PRO A 211 17.48 -5.82 -9.53
N ALA A 212 17.51 -6.75 -10.49
CA ALA A 212 17.76 -6.44 -11.88
C ALA A 212 16.61 -5.64 -12.52
N VAL A 213 15.38 -5.91 -12.12
CA VAL A 213 14.20 -5.15 -12.55
C VAL A 213 14.30 -3.71 -12.05
N TRP A 214 14.66 -3.54 -10.78
CA TRP A 214 14.81 -2.21 -10.16
C TRP A 214 16.03 -1.45 -10.69
N GLU A 215 17.15 -2.12 -10.95
CA GLU A 215 18.30 -1.47 -11.57
C GLU A 215 17.93 -0.90 -12.94
N LYS A 216 17.14 -1.64 -13.74
CA LYS A 216 16.65 -1.15 -15.03
C LYS A 216 15.70 0.03 -14.86
N ALA A 217 14.69 -0.11 -14.00
CA ALA A 217 13.72 0.96 -13.72
C ALA A 217 14.42 2.23 -13.21
N PHE A 218 15.37 2.09 -12.29
CA PHE A 218 16.14 3.21 -11.77
C PHE A 218 16.95 3.93 -12.86
N LYS A 219 17.59 3.19 -13.77
CA LYS A 219 18.32 3.80 -14.91
C LYS A 219 17.39 4.59 -15.82
N GLU A 220 16.18 4.08 -16.06
CA GLU A 220 15.18 4.77 -16.88
C GLU A 220 14.66 6.04 -16.17
N MET A 221 14.36 5.97 -14.88
CA MET A 221 13.95 7.12 -14.06
C MET A 221 15.07 8.17 -13.96
N ALA A 222 16.32 7.75 -13.71
CA ALA A 222 17.47 8.66 -13.65
C ALA A 222 17.73 9.34 -14.99
N PHE A 223 17.48 8.68 -16.11
CA PHE A 223 17.55 9.32 -17.41
C PHE A 223 16.41 10.32 -17.61
N LEU A 224 15.20 10.00 -17.14
CA LEU A 224 14.06 10.91 -17.21
C LEU A 224 14.30 12.18 -16.37
N GLU A 225 14.93 12.06 -15.20
CA GLU A 225 15.36 13.21 -14.40
C GLU A 225 16.35 14.10 -15.19
N LYS A 226 17.33 13.51 -15.90
CA LYS A 226 18.24 14.26 -16.80
C LYS A 226 17.48 14.99 -17.92
N VAL A 227 16.42 14.39 -18.46
CA VAL A 227 15.55 15.05 -19.45
C VAL A 227 14.88 16.26 -18.81
N GLY A 228 14.41 16.16 -17.55
CA GLY A 228 13.84 17.28 -16.81
C GLY A 228 14.83 18.43 -16.65
N HIS A 229 16.07 18.14 -16.26
CA HIS A 229 17.14 19.15 -16.19
C HIS A 229 17.45 19.77 -17.54
N PHE A 230 17.55 18.95 -18.59
CA PHE A 230 17.76 19.46 -19.96
C PHE A 230 16.63 20.43 -20.38
N PHE A 231 15.38 20.12 -20.11
CA PHE A 231 14.27 21.04 -20.44
C PHE A 231 14.32 22.34 -19.61
N ALA A 232 14.74 22.27 -18.36
CA ALA A 232 14.93 23.45 -17.52
C ALA A 232 16.07 24.33 -18.06
N ASP A 233 17.22 23.77 -18.47
CA ASP A 233 18.36 24.47 -19.06
C ASP A 233 17.98 25.12 -20.41
N GLU A 234 17.11 24.48 -21.19
CA GLU A 234 16.56 25.03 -22.42
C GLU A 234 15.42 26.06 -22.20
N HIS A 235 15.12 26.42 -20.95
CA HIS A 235 14.08 27.39 -20.58
C HIS A 235 12.67 27.01 -21.09
N VAL A 236 12.34 25.72 -21.06
CA VAL A 236 10.98 25.25 -21.28
C VAL A 236 10.06 25.80 -20.17
N VAL A 237 8.85 26.22 -20.53
CA VAL A 237 7.89 26.81 -19.56
C VAL A 237 7.25 25.73 -18.70
N ALA A 238 6.79 24.66 -19.32
CA ALA A 238 6.20 23.51 -18.66
C ALA A 238 6.25 22.27 -19.56
N VAL A 239 6.17 21.11 -18.94
CA VAL A 239 6.06 19.81 -19.64
C VAL A 239 4.70 19.19 -19.38
N LEU A 240 4.05 18.71 -20.43
CA LEU A 240 2.77 18.00 -20.39
C LEU A 240 2.97 16.56 -20.82
N ARG A 241 2.46 15.61 -20.05
CA ARG A 241 2.50 14.18 -20.35
C ARG A 241 1.07 13.61 -20.45
N PRO A 242 0.85 12.58 -21.28
CA PRO A 242 -0.46 11.92 -21.32
C PRO A 242 -0.58 10.95 -20.14
N ALA A 243 -1.72 10.98 -19.44
CA ALA A 243 -2.05 10.03 -18.38
C ALA A 243 -3.55 9.73 -18.38
N GLY A 244 -3.88 8.47 -18.61
CA GLY A 244 -5.29 8.04 -18.66
C GLY A 244 -6.05 8.46 -19.90
N SER A 245 -7.29 8.04 -20.02
CA SER A 245 -8.20 8.33 -21.12
C SER A 245 -9.67 8.28 -20.67
N GLY A 246 -10.60 8.75 -21.51
CA GLY A 246 -12.02 8.74 -21.16
C GLY A 246 -12.39 9.67 -20.01
N GLY A 247 -11.64 10.76 -19.80
CA GLY A 247 -11.83 11.68 -18.68
C GLY A 247 -11.12 11.23 -17.40
N VAL A 248 -10.38 10.15 -17.45
CA VAL A 248 -9.53 9.69 -16.34
C VAL A 248 -8.13 10.28 -16.49
N ILE A 249 -7.58 10.76 -15.37
CA ILE A 249 -6.16 11.13 -15.24
C ILE A 249 -5.59 10.28 -14.12
N HIS A 250 -4.50 9.58 -14.39
CA HIS A 250 -3.70 8.88 -13.39
C HIS A 250 -2.64 9.81 -12.80
N ASP A 251 -2.35 9.65 -11.52
CA ASP A 251 -1.16 10.24 -10.93
C ASP A 251 0.11 9.72 -11.63
N ASP A 252 1.07 10.60 -11.79
CA ASP A 252 2.36 10.33 -12.44
C ASP A 252 3.40 11.27 -11.83
N THR A 253 4.56 10.77 -11.52
CA THR A 253 5.65 11.54 -10.90
C THR A 253 6.38 12.48 -11.85
N GLY A 254 5.87 12.65 -13.06
CA GLY A 254 6.36 13.63 -14.02
C GLY A 254 7.68 13.23 -14.69
N ILE A 255 8.51 14.25 -14.93
CA ILE A 255 9.85 14.10 -15.51
C ILE A 255 10.88 14.13 -14.37
N SER A 256 10.93 13.07 -13.59
CA SER A 256 11.67 12.97 -12.33
C SER A 256 12.29 11.59 -12.13
N LEU A 257 12.89 11.38 -10.97
CA LEU A 257 13.38 10.07 -10.52
C LEU A 257 12.22 9.18 -9.99
N GLY A 258 11.02 9.31 -10.49
CA GLY A 258 9.90 8.44 -10.15
C GLY A 258 9.56 8.49 -8.65
N TRP A 259 9.52 7.36 -7.98
CA TRP A 259 9.14 7.26 -6.57
C TRP A 259 10.04 8.02 -5.60
N PHE A 260 11.25 8.40 -5.99
CA PHE A 260 12.17 9.14 -5.14
C PHE A 260 12.01 10.67 -5.24
N VAL A 261 11.04 11.14 -6.02
CA VAL A 261 10.82 12.57 -6.30
C VAL A 261 10.51 13.42 -5.05
N TYR A 262 10.05 12.80 -3.96
CA TYR A 262 9.83 13.47 -2.68
C TYR A 262 11.14 13.83 -1.94
N ARG A 263 12.28 13.28 -2.36
CA ARG A 263 13.59 13.57 -1.76
C ARG A 263 14.16 14.86 -2.29
N PRO A 264 14.75 15.72 -1.44
CA PRO A 264 15.28 17.03 -1.86
C PRO A 264 16.31 16.96 -2.98
N GLU A 265 17.16 15.93 -2.98
CA GLU A 265 18.18 15.70 -4.00
C GLU A 265 17.61 15.34 -5.39
N HIS A 266 16.34 14.92 -5.46
CA HIS A 266 15.62 14.53 -6.68
C HIS A 266 14.46 15.48 -7.01
N LYS A 267 14.50 16.69 -6.48
CA LYS A 267 13.49 17.73 -6.75
C LYS A 267 13.32 17.95 -8.25
N GLN A 268 12.07 17.95 -8.72
CA GLN A 268 11.79 18.23 -10.13
C GLN A 268 12.32 19.60 -10.55
N ALA A 269 13.03 19.62 -11.69
CA ALA A 269 13.68 20.82 -12.20
C ALA A 269 12.72 21.75 -12.98
N ILE A 270 11.55 21.23 -13.40
CA ILE A 270 10.66 21.92 -14.33
C ILE A 270 9.19 21.73 -13.95
N PRO A 271 8.32 22.74 -14.13
CA PRO A 271 6.87 22.58 -13.98
C PRO A 271 6.35 21.50 -14.90
N SER A 272 5.61 20.54 -14.33
CA SER A 272 5.09 19.42 -15.10
C SER A 272 3.65 19.07 -14.69
N ALA A 273 2.85 18.66 -15.68
CA ALA A 273 1.48 18.22 -15.47
C ALA A 273 1.14 17.03 -16.36
N VAL A 274 0.25 16.19 -15.86
CA VAL A 274 -0.41 15.16 -16.67
C VAL A 274 -1.72 15.70 -17.22
N ILE A 275 -2.07 15.24 -18.42
CA ILE A 275 -3.29 15.65 -19.13
C ILE A 275 -3.98 14.44 -19.72
N ALA A 276 -5.29 14.54 -19.96
CA ALA A 276 -6.04 13.49 -20.63
C ALA A 276 -5.43 13.16 -22.00
N SER A 277 -5.32 11.88 -22.32
CA SER A 277 -4.73 11.37 -23.55
C SER A 277 -5.39 11.92 -24.81
N GLU A 278 -6.68 12.23 -24.76
CA GLU A 278 -7.42 12.87 -25.86
C GLU A 278 -6.89 14.29 -26.13
N ALA A 279 -6.63 15.06 -25.07
CA ALA A 279 -6.09 16.41 -25.17
C ALA A 279 -4.65 16.38 -25.74
N PHE A 280 -3.82 15.48 -25.20
CA PHE A 280 -2.46 15.26 -25.69
C PHE A 280 -2.47 14.86 -27.18
N GLY A 281 -3.24 13.84 -27.55
CA GLY A 281 -3.32 13.34 -28.91
C GLY A 281 -3.85 14.40 -29.89
N ARG A 282 -4.80 15.26 -29.45
CA ARG A 282 -5.29 16.39 -30.27
C ARG A 282 -4.15 17.38 -30.56
N MET A 283 -3.43 17.83 -29.54
CA MET A 283 -2.32 18.76 -29.72
C MET A 283 -1.20 18.13 -30.56
N HIS A 284 -0.85 16.88 -30.29
CA HIS A 284 0.15 16.15 -31.06
C HIS A 284 -0.19 16.06 -32.55
N ARG A 285 -1.43 15.74 -32.92
CA ARG A 285 -1.87 15.71 -34.32
C ARG A 285 -1.82 17.09 -34.99
N LEU A 286 -2.22 18.14 -34.27
CA LEU A 286 -2.14 19.50 -34.81
C LEU A 286 -0.70 19.89 -35.12
N VAL A 287 0.20 19.71 -34.15
CA VAL A 287 1.63 20.03 -34.31
C VAL A 287 2.25 19.20 -35.44
N SER A 288 1.90 17.91 -35.55
CA SER A 288 2.46 17.03 -36.61
C SER A 288 1.95 17.37 -38.03
N HIS A 289 0.90 18.20 -38.16
CA HIS A 289 0.42 18.73 -39.41
C HIS A 289 0.76 20.23 -39.63
N ASP A 290 1.78 20.71 -38.91
CA ASP A 290 2.27 22.09 -38.99
C ASP A 290 1.20 23.14 -38.63
N VAL A 291 0.16 22.76 -37.87
CA VAL A 291 -0.81 23.70 -37.34
C VAL A 291 -0.27 24.29 -36.03
N PRO A 292 -0.10 25.63 -35.94
CA PRO A 292 0.36 26.27 -34.72
C PRO A 292 -0.61 26.00 -33.55
N VAL A 293 -0.07 25.51 -32.44
CA VAL A 293 -0.81 25.23 -31.22
C VAL A 293 -0.32 26.16 -30.12
N SER A 294 -1.24 26.82 -29.44
CA SER A 294 -0.92 27.60 -28.25
C SER A 294 -1.84 27.19 -27.10
N VAL A 295 -1.27 27.12 -25.90
CA VAL A 295 -2.02 26.86 -24.67
C VAL A 295 -1.73 27.91 -23.62
N ARG A 296 -2.69 28.11 -22.75
CA ARG A 296 -2.57 28.86 -21.51
C ARG A 296 -2.55 27.83 -20.37
N ILE A 297 -1.53 27.91 -19.52
CA ILE A 297 -1.34 26.98 -18.41
C ILE A 297 -1.04 27.75 -17.12
N ASN A 298 -1.55 27.25 -16.01
CA ASN A 298 -1.13 27.65 -14.67
C ASN A 298 -0.95 26.37 -13.83
N ILE A 299 0.24 26.12 -13.36
CA ILE A 299 0.56 25.10 -12.36
C ILE A 299 0.92 25.88 -11.09
N ALA A 300 0.01 25.90 -10.12
CA ALA A 300 0.20 26.58 -8.84
C ALA A 300 0.46 25.52 -7.76
N THR A 301 1.68 25.46 -7.28
CA THR A 301 2.15 24.53 -6.26
C THR A 301 3.00 25.24 -5.21
N HIS A 302 3.17 24.62 -4.06
CA HIS A 302 4.00 25.17 -3.00
C HIS A 302 4.79 24.07 -2.30
N PHE A 303 6.08 24.32 -2.05
CA PHE A 303 6.94 23.50 -1.20
C PHE A 303 7.00 24.11 0.19
N TYR A 304 6.94 23.28 1.24
CA TYR A 304 6.96 23.74 2.64
C TYR A 304 8.34 23.58 3.26
N GLY A 305 8.86 22.35 3.29
CA GLY A 305 10.19 22.05 3.81
C GLY A 305 10.84 20.95 2.99
N ASP A 306 12.15 20.76 3.19
CA ASP A 306 12.92 19.74 2.49
C ASP A 306 13.04 18.45 3.33
N HIS A 307 12.75 18.53 4.66
CA HIS A 307 12.91 17.44 5.64
C HIS A 307 11.71 17.40 6.59
N GLU A 308 10.52 17.25 6.02
CA GLU A 308 9.30 17.13 6.82
C GLU A 308 9.19 15.70 7.39
N PRO A 309 8.69 15.56 8.64
CA PRO A 309 8.42 14.23 9.19
C PRO A 309 7.17 13.62 8.55
N GLY A 310 7.10 12.30 8.57
CA GLY A 310 5.84 11.60 8.41
C GLY A 310 5.17 11.33 9.76
N ASN A 311 3.86 11.12 9.75
CA ASN A 311 3.07 10.88 10.95
C ASN A 311 2.12 9.72 10.77
N ASN A 312 1.81 9.04 11.88
CA ASN A 312 0.74 8.04 12.01
C ASN A 312 -0.27 8.53 13.05
N VAL A 313 -1.53 8.20 12.89
CA VAL A 313 -2.57 8.44 13.91
C VAL A 313 -2.79 7.18 14.71
N ILE A 314 -2.66 7.27 16.04
CA ILE A 314 -2.79 6.15 16.96
C ILE A 314 -3.86 6.45 18.01
N ALA A 315 -4.72 5.46 18.32
CA ALA A 315 -5.64 5.55 19.44
C ALA A 315 -6.04 4.16 19.94
N GLU A 316 -6.63 4.09 21.15
CA GLU A 316 -6.88 2.81 21.81
C GLU A 316 -8.28 2.73 22.45
N ILE A 317 -8.79 1.51 22.54
CA ILE A 317 -9.76 1.08 23.55
C ILE A 317 -8.98 0.23 24.55
N ALA A 318 -8.80 0.74 25.75
CA ALA A 318 -7.97 0.07 26.75
C ALA A 318 -8.50 -1.30 27.15
N GLY A 319 -7.61 -2.28 27.26
CA GLY A 319 -7.91 -3.61 27.77
C GLY A 319 -8.30 -3.60 29.26
N THR A 320 -9.18 -4.49 29.65
CA THR A 320 -9.74 -4.54 31.01
C THR A 320 -9.28 -5.75 31.83
N ASP A 321 -8.78 -6.81 31.19
CA ASP A 321 -8.28 -7.99 31.89
C ASP A 321 -6.89 -7.70 32.50
N PRO A 322 -6.70 -7.81 33.80
CA PRO A 322 -5.42 -7.50 34.44
C PRO A 322 -4.23 -8.30 33.88
N ALA A 323 -4.47 -9.50 33.34
CA ALA A 323 -3.41 -10.35 32.78
C ALA A 323 -3.14 -10.09 31.30
N LEU A 324 -4.14 -9.57 30.54
CA LEU A 324 -4.09 -9.46 29.08
C LEU A 324 -4.08 -8.02 28.56
N LYS A 325 -4.42 -7.02 29.38
CA LYS A 325 -4.58 -5.62 28.96
C LYS A 325 -3.36 -4.99 28.31
N ASP A 326 -2.16 -5.51 28.62
CA ASP A 326 -0.91 -5.04 28.04
C ASP A 326 -0.60 -5.69 26.67
N GLN A 327 -1.40 -6.67 26.25
CA GLN A 327 -1.39 -7.23 24.91
C GLN A 327 -2.28 -6.38 24.00
N VAL A 328 -1.89 -6.28 22.73
CA VAL A 328 -2.51 -5.35 21.78
C VAL A 328 -3.02 -6.08 20.54
N VAL A 329 -4.22 -5.77 20.14
CA VAL A 329 -4.79 -6.12 18.82
C VAL A 329 -4.88 -4.83 18.01
N MET A 330 -4.37 -4.82 16.79
CA MET A 330 -4.38 -3.62 15.94
C MET A 330 -5.30 -3.77 14.73
N LEU A 331 -5.84 -2.64 14.27
CA LEU A 331 -6.59 -2.50 13.03
C LEU A 331 -6.22 -1.19 12.38
N GLY A 332 -6.37 -1.10 11.03
CA GLY A 332 -6.09 0.15 10.33
C GLY A 332 -6.09 0.04 8.82
N GLY A 333 -5.59 1.07 8.21
CA GLY A 333 -5.31 1.31 6.81
C GLY A 333 -4.49 2.58 6.70
N HIS A 334 -4.15 3.03 5.48
CA HIS A 334 -3.39 4.28 5.37
C HIS A 334 -4.29 5.52 5.21
N LEU A 335 -3.78 6.65 5.66
CA LEU A 335 -4.48 7.92 5.66
C LEU A 335 -4.07 8.81 4.50
N ASP A 336 -2.84 8.68 4.03
CA ASP A 336 -2.35 9.41 2.88
C ASP A 336 -2.98 8.90 1.57
N CYS A 337 -2.86 9.67 0.51
CA CYS A 337 -3.27 9.29 -0.83
C CYS A 337 -2.56 10.18 -1.86
N TRP A 338 -2.59 9.78 -3.12
CA TRP A 338 -2.19 10.62 -4.25
C TRP A 338 -3.15 11.81 -4.45
N ILE A 339 -2.84 12.68 -5.42
CA ILE A 339 -3.45 14.01 -5.55
C ILE A 339 -4.46 14.15 -6.69
N ALA A 340 -4.59 13.16 -7.57
CA ALA A 340 -5.50 13.28 -8.71
C ALA A 340 -6.97 13.24 -8.29
N GLY A 341 -7.30 12.45 -7.28
CA GLY A 341 -8.61 12.35 -6.63
C GLY A 341 -8.63 12.89 -5.22
N THR A 342 -9.56 12.41 -4.42
CA THR A 342 -9.69 12.73 -2.99
C THR A 342 -9.27 11.56 -2.10
N GLY A 343 -8.72 10.47 -2.67
CA GLY A 343 -8.30 9.29 -1.93
C GLY A 343 -9.46 8.61 -1.21
N ALA A 344 -10.62 8.48 -1.86
CA ALA A 344 -11.80 7.91 -1.22
C ALA A 344 -11.74 6.38 -1.18
N THR A 345 -11.19 5.76 -2.25
CA THR A 345 -11.07 4.32 -2.37
C THR A 345 -9.68 3.81 -2.03
N ASP A 346 -8.66 4.68 -2.17
CA ASP A 346 -7.25 4.41 -1.94
C ASP A 346 -6.63 5.45 -0.98
N ASP A 347 -6.45 5.17 0.30
CA ASP A 347 -7.12 4.13 1.12
C ASP A 347 -8.00 4.79 2.19
N GLY A 348 -8.63 5.91 1.83
CA GLY A 348 -9.58 6.54 2.74
C GLY A 348 -10.71 5.59 3.17
N ALA A 349 -11.12 4.64 2.29
CA ALA A 349 -12.10 3.61 2.63
C ALA A 349 -11.61 2.74 3.80
N GLY A 350 -10.39 2.25 3.80
CA GLY A 350 -9.83 1.48 4.91
C GLY A 350 -9.73 2.31 6.20
N ALA A 351 -9.27 3.56 6.08
CA ALA A 351 -9.22 4.47 7.22
C ALA A 351 -10.59 4.66 7.89
N ILE A 352 -11.67 4.92 7.12
CA ILE A 352 -13.02 5.11 7.68
C ILE A 352 -13.66 3.79 8.14
N ILE A 353 -13.33 2.64 7.51
CA ILE A 353 -13.72 1.31 7.99
C ILE A 353 -13.14 1.08 9.39
N ALA A 354 -11.85 1.37 9.59
CA ALA A 354 -11.21 1.23 10.90
C ALA A 354 -11.79 2.19 11.95
N LEU A 355 -12.06 3.44 11.60
CA LEU A 355 -12.74 4.40 12.49
C LEU A 355 -14.14 3.92 12.86
N GLU A 356 -14.92 3.41 11.91
CA GLU A 356 -16.27 2.89 12.15
C GLU A 356 -16.24 1.61 13.01
N ALA A 357 -15.27 0.73 12.81
CA ALA A 357 -15.08 -0.44 13.68
C ALA A 357 -14.83 -0.01 15.14
N MET A 358 -13.97 1.00 15.36
CA MET A 358 -13.74 1.60 16.67
C MET A 358 -15.02 2.22 17.24
N ARG A 359 -15.81 2.93 16.41
CA ARG A 359 -17.09 3.52 16.81
C ARG A 359 -18.09 2.44 17.27
N ILE A 360 -18.25 1.37 16.48
CA ILE A 360 -19.14 0.25 16.81
C ILE A 360 -18.79 -0.32 18.18
N LEU A 361 -17.52 -0.62 18.43
CA LEU A 361 -17.06 -1.19 19.70
C LEU A 361 -17.30 -0.23 20.88
N ARG A 362 -17.11 1.06 20.68
CA ARG A 362 -17.36 2.10 21.70
C ARG A 362 -18.85 2.31 21.96
N ALA A 363 -19.69 2.39 20.92
CA ALA A 363 -21.14 2.56 21.04
C ALA A 363 -21.79 1.41 21.84
N LEU A 364 -21.29 0.20 21.66
CA LEU A 364 -21.71 -0.98 22.40
C LEU A 364 -21.09 -1.09 23.79
N ASN A 365 -20.23 -0.15 24.18
CA ASN A 365 -19.50 -0.17 25.45
C ASN A 365 -18.75 -1.49 25.68
N ILE A 366 -18.12 -2.01 24.61
CA ILE A 366 -17.31 -3.23 24.69
C ILE A 366 -16.16 -3.03 25.67
N GLN A 367 -15.99 -4.03 26.54
CA GLN A 367 -14.87 -4.11 27.48
C GLN A 367 -13.89 -5.19 26.96
N PRO A 368 -12.92 -4.84 26.10
CA PRO A 368 -12.02 -5.84 25.57
C PRO A 368 -11.07 -6.34 26.66
N ARG A 369 -10.67 -7.60 26.60
CA ARG A 369 -9.67 -8.12 27.53
C ARG A 369 -8.28 -7.58 27.20
N ARG A 370 -7.91 -7.56 25.87
CA ARG A 370 -6.70 -6.94 25.34
C ARG A 370 -6.99 -5.52 24.90
N THR A 371 -6.00 -4.66 24.88
CA THR A 371 -6.09 -3.33 24.28
C THR A 371 -6.30 -3.44 22.77
N ILE A 372 -7.30 -2.74 22.25
CA ILE A 372 -7.55 -2.60 20.82
C ILE A 372 -6.95 -1.26 20.40
N ARG A 373 -6.06 -1.28 19.40
CA ARG A 373 -5.37 -0.10 18.89
C ARG A 373 -5.67 0.12 17.41
N VAL A 374 -6.21 1.29 17.07
CA VAL A 374 -6.30 1.72 15.67
C VAL A 374 -5.03 2.47 15.29
N ALA A 375 -4.57 2.22 14.08
CA ALA A 375 -3.50 2.95 13.43
C ALA A 375 -3.94 3.38 12.04
N LEU A 376 -3.79 4.69 11.73
CA LEU A 376 -3.96 5.20 10.39
C LEU A 376 -2.59 5.69 9.93
N TRP A 377 -2.06 5.02 8.92
CA TRP A 377 -0.68 5.18 8.51
C TRP A 377 -0.50 6.35 7.56
N GLY A 378 0.69 6.96 7.57
CA GLY A 378 1.09 7.95 6.58
C GLY A 378 2.31 7.48 5.80
N GLY A 379 2.40 7.86 4.52
CA GLY A 379 3.53 7.51 3.66
C GLY A 379 3.48 6.08 3.14
N GLU A 380 2.30 5.49 3.07
CA GLU A 380 2.10 4.19 2.44
C GLU A 380 2.41 4.27 0.95
N GLU A 381 1.81 5.23 0.26
CA GLU A 381 1.89 5.48 -1.18
C GLU A 381 3.32 5.70 -1.71
N GLN A 382 4.24 6.12 -0.84
CA GLN A 382 5.62 6.35 -1.21
C GLN A 382 6.55 5.21 -0.80
N GLY A 383 6.03 4.15 -0.16
CA GLY A 383 6.79 2.94 0.17
C GLY A 383 6.53 2.34 1.54
N VAL A 384 5.28 2.33 1.99
CA VAL A 384 4.82 1.66 3.23
C VAL A 384 5.57 2.19 4.48
N PHE A 385 5.91 3.50 4.48
CA PHE A 385 6.83 4.04 5.48
C PHE A 385 6.24 4.07 6.89
N GLY A 386 4.99 4.51 7.04
CA GLY A 386 4.39 4.72 8.36
C GLY A 386 4.34 3.45 9.20
N SER A 387 3.81 2.38 8.65
CA SER A 387 3.76 1.08 9.33
C SER A 387 5.15 0.49 9.53
N ALA A 388 6.06 0.61 8.54
CA ALA A 388 7.43 0.10 8.66
C ALA A 388 8.20 0.81 9.77
N ARG A 389 8.09 2.14 9.88
CA ARG A 389 8.73 2.92 10.95
C ARG A 389 8.11 2.62 12.32
N TYR A 390 6.80 2.45 12.37
CA TYR A 390 6.10 2.04 13.59
C TYR A 390 6.56 0.65 14.05
N VAL A 391 6.55 -0.34 13.17
CA VAL A 391 7.00 -1.71 13.47
C VAL A 391 8.47 -1.72 13.90
N SER A 392 9.33 -0.99 13.17
CA SER A 392 10.74 -0.91 13.52
C SER A 392 10.98 -0.23 14.87
N SER A 393 10.16 0.74 15.25
CA SER A 393 10.26 1.46 16.51
C SER A 393 9.79 0.64 17.71
N HIS A 394 8.70 -0.14 17.54
CA HIS A 394 8.05 -0.83 18.66
C HIS A 394 8.34 -2.33 18.73
N PHE A 395 8.42 -3.02 17.59
CA PHE A 395 8.36 -4.48 17.59
C PHE A 395 9.63 -5.19 17.13
N GLY A 396 10.29 -4.68 16.10
CA GLY A 396 11.50 -5.33 15.60
C GLY A 396 11.98 -4.75 14.29
N THR A 397 13.20 -5.11 13.91
CA THR A 397 13.84 -4.66 12.68
C THR A 397 14.31 -5.83 11.84
N VAL A 398 14.15 -5.70 10.52
CA VAL A 398 14.68 -6.63 9.53
C VAL A 398 16.09 -6.19 9.14
N SER A 399 17.00 -7.15 9.01
CA SER A 399 18.32 -6.89 8.43
C SER A 399 18.26 -7.11 6.93
N TYR A 400 18.41 -6.03 6.16
CA TYR A 400 18.45 -6.07 4.70
C TYR A 400 19.89 -6.10 4.19
N SER A 401 20.05 -6.54 2.94
CA SER A 401 21.33 -6.51 2.26
C SER A 401 21.82 -5.08 2.04
N THR A 402 23.13 -4.89 2.18
CA THR A 402 23.80 -3.60 1.93
C THR A 402 24.39 -3.49 0.53
N LYS A 403 24.15 -4.47 -0.34
CA LYS A 403 24.63 -4.42 -1.72
C LYS A 403 23.96 -3.28 -2.49
N PRO A 404 24.70 -2.48 -3.28
CA PRO A 404 24.15 -1.31 -3.96
C PRO A 404 22.94 -1.62 -4.84
N GLU A 405 22.97 -2.73 -5.57
CA GLU A 405 21.88 -3.16 -6.45
C GLU A 405 20.59 -3.51 -5.67
N GLU A 406 20.72 -4.06 -4.48
CA GLU A 406 19.58 -4.41 -3.62
C GLU A 406 19.02 -3.18 -2.89
N GLN A 407 19.82 -2.11 -2.74
CA GLN A 407 19.33 -0.84 -2.17
C GLN A 407 18.41 -0.07 -3.14
N LEU A 408 18.38 -0.42 -4.42
CA LEU A 408 17.45 0.14 -5.40
C LEU A 408 16.03 -0.45 -5.26
N VAL A 409 15.91 -1.62 -4.65
CA VAL A 409 14.61 -2.25 -4.35
C VAL A 409 13.95 -1.47 -3.21
N PRO A 410 12.66 -1.11 -3.30
CA PRO A 410 11.91 -0.52 -2.19
C PRO A 410 12.03 -1.36 -0.92
N GLU A 411 12.11 -0.72 0.24
CA GLU A 411 12.44 -1.38 1.50
C GLU A 411 11.49 -2.55 1.83
N PHE A 412 10.20 -2.37 1.62
CA PHE A 412 9.18 -3.39 1.88
C PHE A 412 9.24 -4.61 0.94
N LEU A 413 9.97 -4.50 -0.17
CA LEU A 413 10.20 -5.60 -1.13
C LEU A 413 11.59 -6.24 -0.99
N ARG A 414 12.48 -5.65 -0.19
CA ARG A 414 13.86 -6.14 -0.06
C ARG A 414 13.90 -7.50 0.59
N GLN A 415 14.76 -8.34 0.09
CA GLN A 415 15.01 -9.64 0.70
C GLN A 415 15.73 -9.49 2.04
N GLN A 416 15.28 -10.25 3.01
CA GLN A 416 15.93 -10.36 4.29
C GLN A 416 17.33 -10.95 4.14
N ALA A 417 18.35 -10.30 4.73
CA ALA A 417 19.75 -10.71 4.66
C ALA A 417 20.30 -11.28 5.98
N GLY A 418 19.56 -11.17 7.06
CA GLY A 418 19.95 -11.64 8.39
C GLY A 418 18.73 -11.87 9.29
N PRO A 419 18.92 -12.28 10.54
CA PRO A 419 17.82 -12.52 11.46
C PRO A 419 17.07 -11.25 11.80
N VAL A 420 15.78 -11.39 12.11
CA VAL A 420 14.97 -10.30 12.67
C VAL A 420 15.46 -10.00 14.09
N THR A 421 15.66 -8.73 14.38
CA THR A 421 15.97 -8.25 15.75
C THR A 421 14.67 -7.82 16.41
N ILE A 422 14.17 -8.61 17.34
CA ILE A 422 12.91 -8.34 18.06
C ILE A 422 13.11 -7.39 19.23
N LYS A 423 12.07 -6.60 19.55
CA LYS A 423 11.98 -5.71 20.72
C LYS A 423 11.01 -6.26 21.76
N PRO A 424 11.02 -5.78 23.01
CA PRO A 424 10.17 -6.32 24.08
C PRO A 424 8.67 -6.32 23.78
N ASP A 425 8.18 -5.31 23.06
CA ASP A 425 6.76 -5.19 22.73
C ASP A 425 6.33 -6.12 21.58
N HIS A 426 7.27 -6.74 20.87
CA HIS A 426 6.97 -7.79 19.89
C HIS A 426 6.12 -8.91 20.51
N ALA A 427 6.42 -9.33 21.74
CA ALA A 427 5.66 -10.37 22.43
C ALA A 427 4.23 -9.94 22.82
N LYS A 428 3.92 -8.65 22.81
CA LYS A 428 2.64 -8.10 23.24
C LYS A 428 1.65 -7.92 22.09
N LEU A 429 2.09 -7.80 20.84
CA LEU A 429 1.18 -7.67 19.71
C LEU A 429 0.55 -9.02 19.39
N ASP A 430 -0.79 -9.08 19.39
CA ASP A 430 -1.54 -10.28 19.02
C ASP A 430 -1.67 -10.39 17.49
N ALA A 431 -2.28 -9.38 16.86
CA ALA A 431 -2.43 -9.31 15.41
C ALA A 431 -2.65 -7.87 14.94
N TYR A 432 -2.42 -7.63 13.65
CA TYR A 432 -2.82 -6.43 12.91
C TYR A 432 -3.73 -6.82 11.74
N PHE A 433 -4.88 -6.16 11.62
CA PHE A 433 -5.85 -6.33 10.54
C PHE A 433 -5.88 -5.08 9.67
N ASN A 434 -5.54 -5.23 8.39
CA ASN A 434 -5.45 -4.17 7.40
C ASN A 434 -6.61 -4.19 6.41
N SER A 435 -6.99 -3.01 5.93
CA SER A 435 -7.93 -2.83 4.82
C SER A 435 -7.38 -1.80 3.86
N ASP A 436 -7.08 -2.23 2.64
CA ASP A 436 -6.51 -1.39 1.60
C ASP A 436 -6.67 -2.10 0.24
N ASN A 437 -7.89 -2.07 -0.33
CA ASN A 437 -8.20 -2.58 -1.67
C ASN A 437 -9.56 -2.05 -2.16
N GLY A 438 -9.82 -0.77 -1.94
CA GLY A 438 -11.01 -0.11 -2.46
C GLY A 438 -12.20 -0.11 -1.51
N THR A 439 -13.42 -0.17 -2.03
CA THR A 439 -14.66 0.09 -1.28
C THR A 439 -15.67 -1.06 -1.33
N GLY A 440 -15.30 -2.21 -1.87
CA GLY A 440 -16.19 -3.36 -1.96
C GLY A 440 -16.34 -4.14 -0.67
N LYS A 441 -17.18 -5.16 -0.68
CA LYS A 441 -17.39 -6.06 0.46
C LYS A 441 -16.13 -6.79 0.86
N PHE A 442 -15.97 -7.04 2.15
CA PHE A 442 -15.03 -8.06 2.60
C PHE A 442 -15.59 -9.46 2.29
N LEU A 443 -14.93 -10.18 1.41
CA LEU A 443 -15.30 -11.53 0.99
C LEU A 443 -14.53 -12.60 1.76
N GLY A 444 -13.43 -12.21 2.42
CA GLY A 444 -12.57 -13.11 3.15
C GLY A 444 -11.32 -12.41 3.72
N ILE A 445 -10.30 -13.22 4.01
CA ILE A 445 -9.03 -12.73 4.57
C ILE A 445 -7.86 -13.57 4.06
N PHE A 446 -6.74 -12.90 3.76
CA PHE A 446 -5.44 -13.53 3.53
C PHE A 446 -4.80 -13.86 4.87
N ALA A 447 -4.51 -15.14 5.09
CA ALA A 447 -3.87 -15.61 6.32
C ALA A 447 -2.34 -15.64 6.23
N GLU A 448 -1.77 -15.12 5.16
CA GLU A 448 -0.32 -14.91 4.97
C GLU A 448 0.52 -16.17 5.25
N GLY A 449 0.06 -17.33 4.76
CA GLY A 449 0.70 -18.62 5.01
C GLY A 449 0.55 -19.15 6.45
N ASN A 450 -0.19 -18.47 7.32
CA ASN A 450 -0.44 -18.90 8.70
C ASN A 450 -1.63 -19.86 8.78
N SER A 451 -1.39 -21.15 8.56
CA SER A 451 -2.43 -22.18 8.55
C SER A 451 -3.17 -22.33 9.88
N ALA A 452 -2.50 -22.07 11.00
CA ALA A 452 -3.12 -22.16 12.32
C ALA A 452 -4.08 -20.98 12.58
N ALA A 453 -3.73 -19.76 12.14
CA ALA A 453 -4.64 -18.61 12.17
C ALA A 453 -5.81 -18.80 11.20
N ALA A 454 -5.57 -19.32 9.99
CA ALA A 454 -6.62 -19.62 9.03
C ALA A 454 -7.70 -20.53 9.60
N ALA A 455 -7.32 -21.54 10.37
CA ALA A 455 -8.26 -22.45 11.02
C ALA A 455 -9.10 -21.78 12.12
N VAL A 456 -8.58 -20.76 12.79
CA VAL A 456 -9.33 -19.89 13.70
C VAL A 456 -10.32 -19.04 12.91
N PHE A 457 -9.86 -18.39 11.84
CA PHE A 457 -10.67 -17.52 10.99
C PHE A 457 -11.83 -18.25 10.32
N GLN A 458 -11.65 -19.52 9.94
CA GLN A 458 -12.76 -20.34 9.43
C GLN A 458 -13.90 -20.47 10.43
N GLN A 459 -13.59 -20.59 11.71
CA GLN A 459 -14.61 -20.65 12.76
C GLN A 459 -15.28 -19.28 12.97
N TRP A 460 -14.52 -18.17 12.84
CA TRP A 460 -15.06 -16.82 12.97
C TRP A 460 -15.92 -16.41 11.77
N ALA A 461 -15.63 -16.95 10.58
CA ALA A 461 -16.42 -16.69 9.38
C ALA A 461 -17.80 -17.34 9.43
N ALA A 462 -17.97 -18.46 10.12
CA ALA A 462 -19.23 -19.19 10.14
C ALA A 462 -20.47 -18.34 10.53
N PRO A 463 -20.48 -17.54 11.63
CA PRO A 463 -21.62 -16.72 12.03
C PRO A 463 -21.82 -15.45 11.19
N ILE A 464 -20.96 -15.14 10.24
CA ILE A 464 -21.03 -13.97 9.36
C ILE A 464 -21.02 -14.34 7.87
N SER A 465 -21.13 -15.63 7.56
CA SER A 465 -21.13 -16.12 6.17
C SER A 465 -22.29 -15.57 5.34
N ASP A 466 -23.42 -15.26 5.97
CA ASP A 466 -24.56 -14.60 5.35
C ASP A 466 -24.28 -13.16 4.89
N LEU A 467 -23.23 -12.53 5.42
CA LEU A 467 -22.72 -11.25 4.93
C LEU A 467 -21.84 -11.38 3.69
N GLY A 468 -21.57 -12.60 3.21
CA GLY A 468 -20.70 -12.90 2.06
C GLY A 468 -19.25 -13.16 2.43
N PHE A 469 -18.88 -13.15 3.71
CA PHE A 469 -17.53 -13.44 4.18
C PHE A 469 -17.31 -14.96 4.27
N THR A 470 -16.77 -15.55 3.21
CA THR A 470 -16.70 -17.02 3.05
C THR A 470 -15.32 -17.55 2.67
N THR A 471 -14.37 -16.68 2.35
CA THR A 471 -13.07 -17.08 1.81
C THR A 471 -11.94 -16.84 2.80
N ILE A 472 -11.34 -17.91 3.28
CA ILE A 472 -10.10 -17.87 4.06
C ILE A 472 -9.01 -18.49 3.20
N THR A 473 -7.96 -17.75 2.91
CA THR A 473 -6.86 -18.23 2.06
C THR A 473 -5.53 -18.24 2.78
N LEU A 474 -4.69 -19.23 2.46
CA LEU A 474 -3.28 -19.25 2.88
C LEU A 474 -2.38 -18.42 1.97
N ARG A 475 -2.91 -17.92 0.85
CA ARG A 475 -2.17 -17.02 -0.02
C ARG A 475 -1.83 -15.74 0.69
N SER A 476 -0.89 -15.01 0.13
CA SER A 476 -0.44 -13.71 0.66
C SER A 476 -0.96 -12.58 -0.21
N ALA A 477 -1.31 -11.47 0.41
CA ALA A 477 -1.37 -10.17 -0.24
C ALA A 477 -0.06 -9.43 0.04
N GLY A 478 0.47 -8.70 -0.92
CA GLY A 478 1.68 -7.91 -0.74
C GLY A 478 1.40 -6.41 -0.82
N SER A 479 2.44 -5.62 -0.65
CA SER A 479 2.49 -4.21 -1.03
C SER A 479 1.58 -3.26 -0.25
N THR A 480 1.19 -3.58 1.00
CA THR A 480 0.51 -2.67 1.92
C THR A 480 0.91 -2.91 3.37
N ASP A 481 0.40 -2.13 4.30
CA ASP A 481 0.91 -1.96 5.67
C ASP A 481 1.03 -3.22 6.53
N HIS A 482 0.21 -4.26 6.30
CA HIS A 482 0.33 -5.52 7.04
C HIS A 482 1.67 -6.24 6.79
N VAL A 483 2.30 -6.00 5.64
CA VAL A 483 3.60 -6.58 5.27
C VAL A 483 4.68 -6.18 6.27
N SER A 484 4.63 -4.96 6.79
CA SER A 484 5.58 -4.47 7.81
C SER A 484 5.57 -5.35 9.07
N PHE A 485 4.41 -5.85 9.46
CA PHE A 485 4.24 -6.75 10.60
C PHE A 485 4.71 -8.17 10.26
N ASP A 486 4.30 -8.68 9.10
CA ASP A 486 4.66 -10.04 8.67
C ASP A 486 6.18 -10.21 8.51
N GLN A 487 6.87 -9.18 8.02
CA GLN A 487 8.33 -9.18 7.85
C GLN A 487 9.11 -9.35 9.16
N VAL A 488 8.54 -9.01 10.30
CA VAL A 488 9.14 -9.24 11.61
C VAL A 488 8.52 -10.45 12.34
N GLY A 489 7.72 -11.28 11.64
CA GLY A 489 7.11 -12.48 12.18
C GLY A 489 5.90 -12.23 13.09
N LEU A 490 5.31 -11.04 13.00
CA LEU A 490 4.06 -10.71 13.68
C LEU A 490 2.85 -11.05 12.77
N PRO A 491 1.71 -11.48 13.33
CA PRO A 491 0.51 -11.71 12.55
C PRO A 491 -0.05 -10.41 11.98
N GLY A 492 0.24 -10.14 10.71
CA GLY A 492 -0.35 -9.08 9.90
C GLY A 492 -1.26 -9.72 8.85
N PHE A 493 -2.48 -9.22 8.68
CA PHE A 493 -3.47 -9.80 7.78
C PHE A 493 -4.16 -8.73 6.95
N GLN A 494 -4.43 -9.05 5.68
CA GLN A 494 -5.19 -8.22 4.75
C GLN A 494 -6.55 -8.86 4.47
N PHE A 495 -7.64 -8.08 4.51
CA PHE A 495 -8.94 -8.57 4.08
C PHE A 495 -9.00 -8.73 2.56
N ILE A 496 -9.71 -9.75 2.07
CA ILE A 496 -10.06 -9.89 0.65
C ILE A 496 -11.26 -9.01 0.41
N GLN A 497 -11.08 -7.96 -0.37
CA GLN A 497 -12.12 -7.01 -0.71
C GLN A 497 -12.57 -7.19 -2.16
N ASP A 498 -13.87 -7.10 -2.43
CA ASP A 498 -14.39 -7.15 -3.79
C ASP A 498 -13.89 -5.92 -4.57
N PRO A 499 -13.22 -6.07 -5.72
CA PRO A 499 -12.49 -4.99 -6.37
C PRO A 499 -13.39 -3.87 -6.88
N ARG A 500 -14.63 -4.16 -7.28
CA ARG A 500 -15.52 -3.18 -7.92
C ARG A 500 -14.85 -2.49 -9.09
N ASP A 501 -14.59 -1.20 -9.00
CA ASP A 501 -13.87 -0.41 -10.00
C ASP A 501 -12.54 0.17 -9.48
N TYR A 502 -12.00 -0.42 -8.41
CA TYR A 502 -10.75 0.03 -7.80
C TYR A 502 -9.60 0.00 -8.80
N GLU A 503 -9.17 -1.18 -9.23
CA GLU A 503 -8.05 -1.38 -10.16
C GLU A 503 -8.32 -0.84 -11.56
N THR A 504 -9.58 -0.84 -11.98
CA THR A 504 -9.94 -0.50 -13.35
C THR A 504 -10.21 0.99 -13.56
N ARG A 505 -10.38 1.74 -12.47
CA ARG A 505 -10.86 3.12 -12.59
C ARG A 505 -10.41 4.08 -11.50
N SER A 506 -10.46 3.70 -10.22
CA SER A 506 -10.30 4.68 -9.14
C SER A 506 -8.90 4.75 -8.56
N ALA A 507 -8.19 3.65 -8.36
CA ALA A 507 -6.85 3.66 -7.76
C ALA A 507 -5.90 4.62 -8.48
N HIS A 508 -5.31 5.55 -7.73
CA HIS A 508 -4.38 6.58 -8.22
C HIS A 508 -4.92 7.46 -9.36
N THR A 509 -6.23 7.75 -9.38
CA THR A 509 -6.82 8.56 -10.45
C THR A 509 -7.70 9.70 -9.93
N ASN A 510 -8.05 10.64 -10.84
CA ASN A 510 -9.03 11.68 -10.55
C ASN A 510 -10.47 11.15 -10.37
N GLN A 511 -10.67 9.84 -10.49
CA GLN A 511 -11.96 9.19 -10.23
C GLN A 511 -12.02 8.59 -8.82
N ASP A 512 -10.94 8.70 -8.04
CA ASP A 512 -10.91 8.29 -6.65
C ASP A 512 -11.59 9.34 -5.74
N VAL A 513 -12.92 9.31 -5.75
CA VAL A 513 -13.79 10.31 -5.13
C VAL A 513 -14.95 9.65 -4.39
N TYR A 514 -15.62 10.42 -3.53
CA TYR A 514 -16.75 9.98 -2.69
C TYR A 514 -17.80 9.15 -3.44
N GLU A 515 -18.12 9.49 -4.69
CA GLU A 515 -19.13 8.81 -5.51
C GLU A 515 -18.75 7.38 -5.92
N ARG A 516 -17.50 6.93 -5.67
CA ARG A 516 -17.08 5.54 -5.87
C ARG A 516 -17.37 4.66 -4.67
N LEU A 517 -17.69 5.23 -3.54
CA LEU A 517 -17.98 4.49 -2.32
C LEU A 517 -19.26 3.68 -2.44
N SER A 518 -19.27 2.53 -1.79
CA SER A 518 -20.43 1.68 -1.62
C SER A 518 -20.82 1.64 -0.14
N GLU A 519 -21.78 2.45 0.26
CA GLU A 519 -22.23 2.50 1.66
C GLU A 519 -22.56 1.11 2.25
N PRO A 520 -23.33 0.24 1.57
CA PRO A 520 -23.63 -1.09 2.11
C PRO A 520 -22.39 -1.95 2.33
N ASP A 521 -21.42 -1.83 1.42
CA ASP A 521 -20.20 -2.64 1.47
C ASP A 521 -19.23 -2.13 2.55
N LEU A 522 -19.11 -0.81 2.71
CA LEU A 522 -18.33 -0.20 3.79
C LEU A 522 -18.89 -0.55 5.18
N LYS A 523 -20.22 -0.54 5.34
CA LYS A 523 -20.88 -0.98 6.57
C LYS A 523 -20.57 -2.43 6.89
N GLN A 524 -20.66 -3.30 5.88
CA GLN A 524 -20.35 -4.72 6.02
C GLN A 524 -18.87 -4.93 6.41
N ALA A 525 -17.95 -4.22 5.74
CA ALA A 525 -16.52 -4.29 6.02
C ALA A 525 -16.20 -3.85 7.46
N ALA A 526 -16.75 -2.74 7.93
CA ALA A 526 -16.55 -2.25 9.29
C ALA A 526 -17.09 -3.22 10.35
N VAL A 527 -18.24 -3.84 10.10
CA VAL A 527 -18.81 -4.89 10.96
C VAL A 527 -17.87 -6.09 11.06
N ILE A 528 -17.35 -6.56 9.92
CA ILE A 528 -16.43 -7.72 9.90
C ILE A 528 -15.12 -7.38 10.60
N MET A 529 -14.53 -6.23 10.33
CA MET A 529 -13.32 -5.77 11.02
C MET A 529 -13.54 -5.69 12.53
N ALA A 530 -14.66 -5.10 12.98
CA ALA A 530 -15.00 -5.02 14.40
C ALA A 530 -15.16 -6.41 15.04
N ILE A 531 -15.75 -7.39 14.35
CA ILE A 531 -15.92 -8.77 14.84
C ILE A 531 -14.55 -9.46 14.96
N PHE A 532 -13.69 -9.35 13.96
CA PHE A 532 -12.34 -9.96 13.98
C PHE A 532 -11.50 -9.39 15.12
N VAL A 533 -11.48 -8.08 15.26
CA VAL A 533 -10.76 -7.40 16.35
C VAL A 533 -11.36 -7.76 17.72
N TYR A 534 -12.68 -7.79 17.86
CA TYR A 534 -13.36 -8.20 19.06
C TYR A 534 -13.01 -9.64 19.46
N ASN A 535 -13.14 -10.57 18.52
CA ASN A 535 -12.83 -11.98 18.77
C ASN A 535 -11.37 -12.15 19.21
N THR A 536 -10.43 -11.50 18.52
CA THR A 536 -9.00 -11.54 18.88
C THR A 536 -8.78 -10.99 20.29
N ALA A 537 -9.41 -9.85 20.62
CA ALA A 537 -9.24 -9.22 21.94
C ALA A 537 -9.83 -10.04 23.09
N GLN A 538 -10.80 -10.92 22.83
CA GLN A 538 -11.48 -11.73 23.85
C GLN A 538 -10.91 -13.14 24.03
N ARG A 539 -10.05 -13.63 23.12
CA ARG A 539 -9.45 -14.97 23.22
C ARG A 539 -8.63 -15.14 24.49
N ASP A 540 -8.55 -16.37 25.01
CA ASP A 540 -7.64 -16.70 26.12
C ASP A 540 -6.18 -16.62 25.66
N GLU A 541 -5.87 -17.17 24.48
CA GLU A 541 -4.54 -17.18 23.88
C GLU A 541 -4.45 -16.20 22.70
N MET A 542 -3.26 -15.70 22.44
CA MET A 542 -2.98 -14.94 21.21
C MET A 542 -3.22 -15.79 19.97
N LEU A 543 -3.45 -15.15 18.84
CA LEU A 543 -3.45 -15.84 17.55
C LEU A 543 -2.11 -16.55 17.31
N PRO A 544 -2.14 -17.72 16.68
CA PRO A 544 -0.91 -18.44 16.36
C PRO A 544 0.02 -17.61 15.49
N ARG A 545 1.31 -17.70 15.73
CA ARG A 545 2.34 -17.02 14.94
C ARG A 545 3.07 -18.00 14.04
N LYS A 546 3.51 -17.52 12.89
CA LYS A 546 4.51 -18.21 12.08
C LYS A 546 5.87 -18.21 12.80
N PRO A 547 6.79 -19.13 12.46
CA PRO A 547 8.19 -18.98 12.83
C PRO A 547 8.73 -17.61 12.40
N LEU A 548 9.66 -17.03 13.15
CA LEU A 548 10.33 -15.80 12.75
C LEU A 548 10.95 -15.97 11.36
N PRO A 549 10.79 -15.00 10.47
CA PRO A 549 11.44 -15.01 9.17
C PRO A 549 12.97 -15.15 9.33
N HIS A 550 13.56 -15.98 8.50
CA HIS A 550 15.01 -16.20 8.49
C HIS A 550 15.44 -16.56 7.07
N PRO A 551 16.54 -16.00 6.54
CA PRO A 551 16.99 -16.24 5.16
C PRO A 551 17.11 -17.72 4.78
N GLU A 552 17.62 -18.55 5.68
CA GLU A 552 17.76 -20.00 5.45
C GLU A 552 16.41 -20.72 5.32
N LEU A 553 15.36 -20.23 5.99
CA LEU A 553 14.02 -20.79 5.88
C LEU A 553 13.36 -20.43 4.55
N GLU A 554 13.63 -19.23 4.03
CA GLU A 554 13.14 -18.81 2.74
C GLU A 554 13.82 -19.57 1.59
N GLU A 555 15.14 -19.78 1.66
CA GLU A 555 15.85 -20.65 0.72
C GLU A 555 15.32 -22.11 0.72
N GLN A 556 14.89 -22.60 1.88
CA GLN A 556 14.31 -23.94 1.98
C GLN A 556 12.90 -23.99 1.40
N ARG A 557 12.10 -22.92 1.51
CA ARG A 557 10.77 -22.80 0.91
C ARG A 557 10.85 -22.66 -0.61
N ALA A 558 11.84 -21.97 -1.13
CA ALA A 558 12.07 -21.78 -2.55
C ALA A 558 12.59 -23.03 -3.28
N LYS A 559 13.09 -24.03 -2.53
CA LYS A 559 13.52 -25.30 -3.13
C LYS A 559 12.30 -26.18 -3.41
N PRO A 560 12.09 -26.64 -4.66
CA PRO A 560 11.07 -27.64 -4.94
C PRO A 560 11.24 -28.82 -3.99
N LEU A 561 10.13 -29.39 -3.52
CA LEU A 561 10.11 -30.63 -2.74
C LEU A 561 10.54 -31.79 -3.64
N GLU A 562 11.80 -31.82 -4.05
CA GLU A 562 12.35 -32.93 -4.82
C GLU A 562 12.28 -34.22 -3.98
N GLY A 563 11.48 -35.17 -4.42
CA GLY A 563 11.50 -36.54 -3.93
C GLY A 563 10.37 -36.96 -3.00
N ILE A 564 9.35 -36.14 -2.74
CA ILE A 564 8.21 -36.53 -1.88
C ILE A 564 7.03 -37.09 -2.67
N TYR A 565 6.93 -36.85 -3.97
CA TYR A 565 5.89 -37.42 -4.83
C TYR A 565 6.51 -38.38 -5.87
N PRO A 566 5.95 -39.56 -6.05
CA PRO A 566 6.35 -40.41 -7.19
C PRO A 566 6.01 -39.66 -8.47
N THR A 567 7.03 -39.42 -9.30
CA THR A 567 6.85 -38.94 -10.67
C THR A 567 5.84 -39.85 -11.36
N ALA A 568 4.71 -39.28 -11.80
CA ALA A 568 3.77 -39.98 -12.63
C ALA A 568 4.55 -40.50 -13.85
N ALA A 569 4.60 -41.81 -13.99
CA ALA A 569 5.22 -42.46 -15.13
C ALA A 569 4.54 -41.95 -16.42
N LYS A 570 5.38 -41.54 -17.39
CA LYS A 570 4.96 -41.08 -18.71
C LYS A 570 4.18 -42.16 -19.44
#